data_9c77cd0b740c4ce04cecd68bff3415d3
#
_entry.id   9c77cd0b740c4ce04cecd68bff3415d3
#
_cell.length_a   1.000
_cell.length_b   1.000
_cell.length_c   1.000
_cell.angle_alpha   90.00
_cell.angle_beta   90.00
_cell.angle_gamma   90.00
#
_symmetry.space_group_name_H-M   'P 1'
#
loop_
_entity.id
_entity.type
_entity.pdbx_description
1 polymer ?
#
loop_
_entity_poly.entity_id
_entity_poly.type
_entity_poly.pdbx_seq_one_letter_code
_entity_poly.pdbx_strand_id
1 'polypeptide(L)'
;KIIFDKNGICEYCNNYFNNILPNWHPNKKGEDLFSKILNKIKREGSNGKHDCLIGVSGGADSSYLLHLAKQKLGLNPLVFHVDAGWNSRISVNNIEKLIDGLNLDLYTEVINWNEMRDLQLSFFKSQVPHLDAPQDHVFFASLYNFAIKNKIKYILTGGNFSTECIREPLDWVYHASDLRQLKDIHKKFGSIPLKTFPTSDIFKHKIFYRYIKGLQVIRPLDYFPYKVADAM
;
A
#
# COMPACT_ATOMS: atom_id res chain seq x y z
N LYS A 1 -24.45 -7.19 -7.72
CA LYS A 1 -25.09 -6.63 -8.96
C LYS A 1 -24.60 -5.21 -9.12
N ILE A 2 -24.24 -4.81 -10.35
CA ILE A 2 -23.99 -3.40 -10.70
C ILE A 2 -25.32 -2.66 -10.62
N ILE A 3 -25.32 -1.49 -9.94
CA ILE A 3 -26.50 -0.64 -9.80
C ILE A 3 -26.43 0.47 -10.85
N PHE A 4 -27.53 0.68 -11.57
CA PHE A 4 -27.65 1.74 -12.57
C PHE A 4 -28.61 2.81 -12.06
N ASP A 5 -28.30 4.08 -12.31
CA ASP A 5 -29.20 5.19 -12.05
C ASP A 5 -30.31 5.31 -13.13
N LYS A 6 -31.18 6.29 -12.97
CA LYS A 6 -32.29 6.57 -13.92
C LYS A 6 -31.84 6.93 -15.34
N ASN A 7 -30.58 7.30 -15.54
CA ASN A 7 -29.99 7.63 -16.82
C ASN A 7 -29.20 6.48 -17.42
N GLY A 8 -29.20 5.29 -16.80
CA GLY A 8 -28.44 4.12 -17.22
C GLY A 8 -26.94 4.20 -16.93
N ILE A 9 -26.51 5.12 -16.04
CA ILE A 9 -25.11 5.26 -15.64
C ILE A 9 -24.86 4.36 -14.42
N CYS A 10 -23.84 3.50 -14.47
CA CYS A 10 -23.52 2.63 -13.35
C CYS A 10 -22.88 3.38 -12.18
N GLU A 11 -22.97 2.82 -10.98
CA GLU A 11 -22.42 3.40 -9.74
C GLU A 11 -20.91 3.70 -9.83
N TYR A 12 -20.14 2.87 -10.54
CA TYR A 12 -18.70 3.08 -10.75
C TYR A 12 -18.43 4.30 -11.63
N CYS A 13 -19.18 4.46 -12.71
CA CYS A 13 -19.09 5.64 -13.58
C CYS A 13 -19.51 6.89 -12.80
N ASN A 14 -20.59 6.84 -12.05
CA ASN A 14 -21.02 7.95 -11.19
C ASN A 14 -19.94 8.32 -10.16
N ASN A 15 -19.33 7.33 -9.50
CA ASN A 15 -18.23 7.57 -8.58
C ASN A 15 -17.00 8.16 -9.29
N TYR A 16 -16.67 7.66 -10.48
CA TYR A 16 -15.56 8.20 -11.26
C TYR A 16 -15.77 9.68 -11.61
N PHE A 17 -16.90 10.02 -12.19
CA PHE A 17 -17.18 11.40 -12.64
C PHE A 17 -17.36 12.39 -11.49
N ASN A 18 -17.98 11.95 -10.38
CA ASN A 18 -18.32 12.86 -9.29
C ASN A 18 -17.22 12.98 -8.23
N ASN A 19 -16.44 11.92 -8.00
CA ASN A 19 -15.51 11.86 -6.88
C ASN A 19 -14.04 11.70 -7.30
N ILE A 20 -13.76 10.94 -8.38
CA ILE A 20 -12.38 10.67 -8.78
C ILE A 20 -11.87 11.76 -9.73
N LEU A 21 -12.52 11.92 -10.87
CA LEU A 21 -12.07 12.81 -11.93
C LEU A 21 -11.85 14.27 -11.48
N PRO A 22 -12.69 14.88 -10.63
CA PRO A 22 -12.46 16.25 -10.15
C PRO A 22 -11.20 16.41 -9.29
N ASN A 23 -10.73 15.32 -8.68
CA ASN A 23 -9.60 15.29 -7.74
C ASN A 23 -8.35 14.61 -8.32
N TRP A 24 -8.44 14.04 -9.50
CA TRP A 24 -7.35 13.34 -10.16
C TRP A 24 -6.74 14.19 -11.27
N HIS A 25 -5.50 14.60 -11.08
CA HIS A 25 -4.82 15.51 -12.00
C HIS A 25 -3.45 14.92 -12.42
N PRO A 26 -3.41 13.87 -13.26
CA PRO A 26 -2.17 13.30 -13.77
C PRO A 26 -1.60 14.16 -14.91
N ASN A 27 -1.25 15.40 -14.60
CA ASN A 27 -0.83 16.42 -15.56
C ASN A 27 -0.04 17.53 -14.85
N LYS A 28 0.29 18.61 -15.56
CA LYS A 28 1.05 19.73 -15.00
C LYS A 28 0.44 20.32 -13.73
N LYS A 29 -0.88 20.41 -13.63
CA LYS A 29 -1.56 20.87 -12.40
C LYS A 29 -1.26 19.93 -11.23
N GLY A 30 -1.28 18.62 -11.45
CA GLY A 30 -0.92 17.63 -10.44
C GLY A 30 0.54 17.75 -10.01
N GLU A 31 1.47 17.89 -10.95
CA GLU A 31 2.89 18.10 -10.65
C GLU A 31 3.10 19.36 -9.78
N ASP A 32 2.42 20.45 -10.08
CA ASP A 32 2.51 21.70 -9.32
C ASP A 32 1.92 21.55 -7.90
N LEU A 33 0.83 20.78 -7.75
CA LEU A 33 0.28 20.45 -6.45
C LEU A 33 1.25 19.55 -5.66
N PHE A 34 1.82 18.54 -6.32
CA PHE A 34 2.75 17.62 -5.68
C PHE A 34 4.07 18.30 -5.27
N SER A 35 4.51 19.33 -5.99
CA SER A 35 5.73 20.07 -5.68
C SER A 35 5.73 20.63 -4.25
N LYS A 36 4.57 21.08 -3.75
CA LYS A 36 4.41 21.56 -2.36
C LYS A 36 4.58 20.43 -1.35
N ILE A 37 4.03 19.25 -1.67
CA ILE A 37 4.17 18.03 -0.86
C ILE A 37 5.64 17.58 -0.85
N LEU A 38 6.27 17.54 -2.02
CA LEU A 38 7.67 17.18 -2.20
C LEU A 38 8.62 18.06 -1.37
N ASN A 39 8.42 19.37 -1.45
CA ASN A 39 9.21 20.32 -0.67
C ASN A 39 9.06 20.10 0.85
N LYS A 40 7.85 19.73 1.29
CA LYS A 40 7.61 19.38 2.68
C LYS A 40 8.32 18.09 3.09
N ILE A 41 8.24 17.03 2.25
CA ILE A 41 8.95 15.76 2.48
C ILE A 41 10.45 16.02 2.60
N LYS A 42 11.06 16.74 1.66
CA LYS A 42 12.49 17.05 1.66
C LYS A 42 12.91 17.85 2.89
N ARG A 43 12.14 18.87 3.25
CA ARG A 43 12.44 19.70 4.42
C ARG A 43 12.37 18.93 5.73
N GLU A 44 11.35 18.09 5.90
CA GLU A 44 11.13 17.33 7.13
C GLU A 44 11.97 16.04 7.19
N GLY A 45 12.33 15.47 6.03
CA GLY A 45 13.23 14.31 5.93
C GLY A 45 14.71 14.63 6.01
N SER A 46 15.09 15.91 5.80
CA SER A 46 16.50 16.34 5.73
C SER A 46 17.36 16.05 6.99
N ASN A 47 16.72 15.83 8.13
CA ASN A 47 17.40 15.51 9.39
C ASN A 47 17.65 13.99 9.57
N GLY A 48 17.20 13.15 8.62
CA GLY A 48 17.34 11.69 8.64
C GLY A 48 18.17 11.16 7.47
N LYS A 49 18.52 9.88 7.55
CA LYS A 49 19.19 9.20 6.41
C LYS A 49 18.25 9.07 5.20
N HIS A 50 16.94 8.94 5.44
CA HIS A 50 15.92 8.72 4.42
C HIS A 50 14.78 9.73 4.54
N ASP A 51 14.29 10.23 3.41
CA ASP A 51 13.22 11.23 3.35
C ASP A 51 11.84 10.62 3.57
N CYS A 52 11.66 9.38 3.12
CA CYS A 52 10.40 8.65 3.14
C CYS A 52 10.60 7.15 3.13
N LEU A 53 9.51 6.41 3.31
CA LEU A 53 9.44 4.94 3.20
C LEU A 53 8.61 4.58 1.97
N ILE A 54 9.07 3.62 1.18
CA ILE A 54 8.34 3.08 0.03
C ILE A 54 8.22 1.57 0.18
N GLY A 55 6.98 1.07 0.27
CA GLY A 55 6.70 -0.36 0.24
C GLY A 55 6.79 -0.89 -1.20
N VAL A 56 7.51 -2.00 -1.41
CA VAL A 56 7.66 -2.62 -2.72
C VAL A 56 7.18 -4.08 -2.71
N SER A 57 6.47 -4.45 -3.78
CA SER A 57 5.99 -5.82 -4.02
C SER A 57 6.69 -6.48 -5.22
N GLY A 58 7.53 -5.74 -5.95
CA GLY A 58 8.10 -6.20 -7.23
C GLY A 58 7.13 -6.11 -8.41
N GLY A 59 5.94 -5.54 -8.20
CA GLY A 59 4.96 -5.23 -9.25
C GLY A 59 5.24 -3.88 -9.92
N ALA A 60 4.61 -3.60 -11.07
CA ALA A 60 4.86 -2.43 -11.91
C ALA A 60 4.68 -1.10 -11.16
N ASP A 61 3.56 -0.92 -10.44
CA ASP A 61 3.22 0.36 -9.79
C ASP A 61 4.24 0.74 -8.71
N SER A 62 4.59 -0.19 -7.82
CA SER A 62 5.57 0.06 -6.76
C SER A 62 6.99 0.26 -7.30
N SER A 63 7.33 -0.44 -8.39
CA SER A 63 8.61 -0.32 -9.06
C SER A 63 8.76 1.03 -9.76
N TYR A 64 7.73 1.45 -10.50
CA TYR A 64 7.71 2.77 -11.13
C TYR A 64 7.72 3.91 -10.11
N LEU A 65 6.96 3.78 -9.02
CA LEU A 65 7.02 4.76 -7.94
C LEU A 65 8.43 4.91 -7.38
N LEU A 66 9.14 3.81 -7.18
CA LEU A 66 10.50 3.84 -6.65
C LEU A 66 11.45 4.57 -7.61
N HIS A 67 11.36 4.27 -8.91
CA HIS A 67 12.08 4.98 -9.96
C HIS A 67 11.73 6.48 -9.99
N LEU A 68 10.46 6.83 -9.98
CA LEU A 68 9.97 8.21 -9.94
C LEU A 68 10.54 8.96 -8.72
N ALA A 69 10.42 8.37 -7.53
CA ALA A 69 10.88 8.97 -6.28
C ALA A 69 12.38 9.26 -6.30
N LYS A 70 13.20 8.31 -6.75
CA LYS A 70 14.66 8.45 -6.78
C LYS A 70 15.13 9.34 -7.92
N GLN A 71 14.72 9.04 -9.16
CA GLN A 71 15.30 9.65 -10.36
C GLN A 71 14.66 11.00 -10.71
N LYS A 72 13.36 11.14 -10.56
CA LYS A 72 12.65 12.38 -10.96
C LYS A 72 12.42 13.33 -9.80
N LEU A 73 12.07 12.83 -8.63
CA LEU A 73 11.75 13.67 -7.47
C LEU A 73 12.98 13.97 -6.60
N GLY A 74 14.08 13.24 -6.78
CA GLY A 74 15.33 13.42 -6.05
C GLY A 74 15.16 13.14 -4.55
N LEU A 75 14.33 12.14 -4.21
CA LEU A 75 14.17 11.63 -2.86
C LEU A 75 15.19 10.52 -2.57
N ASN A 76 15.47 10.31 -1.29
CA ASN A 76 16.26 9.17 -0.81
C ASN A 76 15.38 8.24 0.03
N PRO A 77 14.51 7.43 -0.60
CA PRO A 77 13.61 6.55 0.12
C PRO A 77 14.37 5.39 0.79
N LEU A 78 13.91 4.98 1.98
CA LEU A 78 14.15 3.63 2.47
C LEU A 78 13.13 2.70 1.80
N VAL A 79 13.60 1.61 1.22
CA VAL A 79 12.72 0.63 0.60
C VAL A 79 12.35 -0.45 1.60
N PHE A 80 11.06 -0.76 1.68
CA PHE A 80 10.52 -1.74 2.61
C PHE A 80 9.81 -2.86 1.87
N HIS A 81 10.20 -4.08 2.13
CA HIS A 81 9.58 -5.27 1.59
C HIS A 81 9.07 -6.17 2.72
N VAL A 82 7.91 -6.77 2.54
CA VAL A 82 7.37 -7.78 3.45
C VAL A 82 7.36 -9.12 2.75
N ASP A 83 8.14 -10.05 3.26
CA ASP A 83 8.12 -11.44 2.82
C ASP A 83 7.13 -12.24 3.68
N ALA A 84 5.93 -12.43 3.13
CA ALA A 84 4.88 -13.24 3.74
C ALA A 84 4.87 -14.70 3.21
N GLY A 85 5.92 -15.12 2.51
CA GLY A 85 6.06 -16.48 1.99
C GLY A 85 5.38 -16.74 0.62
N TRP A 86 4.79 -15.72 -0.01
CA TRP A 86 4.09 -15.83 -1.29
C TRP A 86 4.84 -15.17 -2.47
N ASN A 87 6.05 -14.73 -2.25
CA ASN A 87 6.83 -14.03 -3.27
C ASN A 87 7.16 -14.93 -4.45
N SER A 88 6.88 -14.46 -5.66
CA SER A 88 7.36 -15.11 -6.86
C SER A 88 8.86 -14.82 -7.06
N ARG A 89 9.59 -15.72 -7.77
CA ARG A 89 10.99 -15.46 -8.14
C ARG A 89 11.14 -14.20 -8.98
N ILE A 90 10.12 -13.91 -9.81
CA ILE A 90 10.12 -12.72 -10.68
C ILE A 90 10.06 -11.45 -9.82
N SER A 91 9.13 -11.39 -8.84
CA SER A 91 9.01 -10.21 -7.96
C SER A 91 10.26 -9.98 -7.12
N VAL A 92 10.87 -11.02 -6.57
CA VAL A 92 12.14 -10.91 -5.82
C VAL A 92 13.26 -10.36 -6.71
N ASN A 93 13.45 -10.94 -7.90
CA ASN A 93 14.46 -10.50 -8.84
C ASN A 93 14.24 -9.06 -9.33
N ASN A 94 12.98 -8.64 -9.49
CA ASN A 94 12.66 -7.25 -9.84
C ASN A 94 13.04 -6.29 -8.71
N ILE A 95 12.76 -6.66 -7.45
CA ILE A 95 13.16 -5.85 -6.29
C ILE A 95 14.68 -5.72 -6.24
N GLU A 96 15.43 -6.82 -6.33
CA GLU A 96 16.90 -6.81 -6.31
C GLU A 96 17.47 -5.89 -7.39
N LYS A 97 17.03 -6.06 -8.65
CA LYS A 97 17.49 -5.21 -9.76
C LYS A 97 17.21 -3.72 -9.55
N LEU A 98 16.04 -3.40 -8.99
CA LEU A 98 15.69 -2.00 -8.70
C LEU A 98 16.56 -1.41 -7.59
N ILE A 99 16.78 -2.16 -6.51
CA ILE A 99 17.61 -1.73 -5.38
C ILE A 99 19.02 -1.47 -5.83
N ASP A 100 19.63 -2.41 -6.56
CA ASP A 100 20.98 -2.28 -7.08
C ASP A 100 21.08 -1.14 -8.11
N GLY A 101 20.15 -1.09 -9.07
CA GLY A 101 20.17 -0.09 -10.13
C GLY A 101 19.93 1.35 -9.65
N LEU A 102 19.20 1.53 -8.57
CA LEU A 102 18.93 2.84 -7.98
C LEU A 102 19.82 3.18 -6.78
N ASN A 103 20.68 2.26 -6.36
CA ASN A 103 21.55 2.37 -5.19
C ASN A 103 20.77 2.83 -3.95
N LEU A 104 19.85 1.96 -3.51
CA LEU A 104 18.94 2.23 -2.38
C LEU A 104 19.13 1.21 -1.26
N ASP A 105 18.76 1.62 -0.03
CA ASP A 105 18.71 0.70 1.10
C ASP A 105 17.37 -0.05 1.11
N LEU A 106 17.45 -1.37 1.26
CA LEU A 106 16.29 -2.27 1.41
C LEU A 106 16.24 -2.83 2.83
N TYR A 107 15.05 -2.81 3.41
CA TYR A 107 14.73 -3.58 4.61
C TYR A 107 13.64 -4.60 4.28
N THR A 108 13.89 -5.87 4.55
CA THR A 108 12.91 -6.94 4.36
C THR A 108 12.45 -7.46 5.73
N GLU A 109 11.15 -7.40 5.98
CA GLU A 109 10.51 -8.02 7.14
C GLU A 109 9.97 -9.40 6.73
N VAL A 110 10.53 -10.45 7.34
CA VAL A 110 10.12 -11.83 7.08
C VAL A 110 9.07 -12.24 8.10
N ILE A 111 7.91 -12.63 7.61
CA ILE A 111 6.78 -13.05 8.45
C ILE A 111 6.91 -14.53 8.80
N ASN A 112 6.56 -14.91 10.03
CA ASN A 112 6.53 -16.29 10.43
C ASN A 112 5.57 -17.09 9.53
N TRP A 113 6.16 -17.96 8.70
CA TRP A 113 5.42 -18.73 7.71
C TRP A 113 4.34 -19.62 8.31
N ASN A 114 4.60 -20.23 9.46
CA ASN A 114 3.62 -21.11 10.10
C ASN A 114 2.37 -20.33 10.51
N GLU A 115 2.53 -19.13 11.07
CA GLU A 115 1.41 -18.26 11.45
C GLU A 115 0.69 -17.72 10.20
N MET A 116 1.44 -17.27 9.21
CA MET A 116 0.86 -16.75 7.96
C MET A 116 0.08 -17.82 7.20
N ARG A 117 0.64 -19.02 7.06
CA ARG A 117 0.00 -20.15 6.38
C ARG A 117 -1.29 -20.58 7.09
N ASP A 118 -1.27 -20.69 8.42
CA ASP A 118 -2.45 -21.09 9.19
C ASP A 118 -3.56 -20.04 9.11
N LEU A 119 -3.19 -18.77 9.19
CA LEU A 119 -4.13 -17.67 9.01
C LEU A 119 -4.74 -17.67 7.60
N GLN A 120 -3.92 -17.81 6.56
CA GLN A 120 -4.39 -17.88 5.18
C GLN A 120 -5.32 -19.08 4.97
N LEU A 121 -4.97 -20.26 5.51
CA LEU A 121 -5.82 -21.44 5.45
C LEU A 121 -7.16 -21.22 6.19
N SER A 122 -7.15 -20.43 7.27
CA SER A 122 -8.37 -20.06 8.00
C SER A 122 -9.32 -19.24 7.13
N PHE A 123 -8.79 -18.33 6.32
CA PHE A 123 -9.56 -17.54 5.37
C PHE A 123 -10.14 -18.41 4.24
N PHE A 124 -9.38 -19.35 3.70
CA PHE A 124 -9.90 -20.33 2.73
C PHE A 124 -11.06 -21.14 3.33
N LYS A 125 -10.91 -21.66 4.55
CA LYS A 125 -11.96 -22.45 5.23
C LYS A 125 -13.20 -21.61 5.55
N SER A 126 -13.06 -20.31 5.77
CA SER A 126 -14.17 -19.42 6.09
C SER A 126 -15.03 -19.04 4.87
N GLN A 127 -14.55 -19.33 3.65
CA GLN A 127 -15.24 -19.04 2.39
C GLN A 127 -15.62 -17.57 2.18
N VAL A 128 -14.85 -16.64 2.78
CA VAL A 128 -15.04 -15.21 2.52
C VAL A 128 -14.52 -14.85 1.13
N PRO A 129 -15.13 -13.86 0.44
CA PRO A 129 -14.71 -13.51 -0.93
C PRO A 129 -13.31 -12.89 -0.99
N HIS A 130 -12.89 -12.14 0.02
CA HIS A 130 -11.59 -11.45 0.05
C HIS A 130 -10.53 -12.30 0.73
N LEU A 131 -9.90 -13.19 -0.04
CA LEU A 131 -8.90 -14.14 0.47
C LEU A 131 -7.54 -13.50 0.77
N ASP A 132 -7.23 -12.35 0.16
CA ASP A 132 -5.95 -11.65 0.34
C ASP A 132 -5.89 -10.80 1.61
N ALA A 133 -6.99 -10.70 2.36
CA ALA A 133 -7.05 -9.89 3.57
C ALA A 133 -5.92 -10.15 4.59
N PRO A 134 -5.46 -11.39 4.85
CA PRO A 134 -4.31 -11.65 5.73
C PRO A 134 -3.03 -11.02 5.23
N GLN A 135 -2.77 -11.09 3.93
CA GLN A 135 -1.58 -10.56 3.29
C GLN A 135 -1.59 -9.04 3.30
N ASP A 136 -2.70 -8.43 2.92
CA ASP A 136 -2.87 -6.98 2.98
C ASP A 136 -2.72 -6.46 4.41
N HIS A 137 -3.31 -7.17 5.38
CA HIS A 137 -3.20 -6.80 6.79
C HIS A 137 -1.76 -6.74 7.26
N VAL A 138 -0.98 -7.81 7.00
CA VAL A 138 0.41 -7.87 7.45
C VAL A 138 1.28 -6.82 6.75
N PHE A 139 1.05 -6.55 5.46
CA PHE A 139 1.79 -5.52 4.73
C PHE A 139 1.61 -4.14 5.35
N PHE A 140 0.37 -3.73 5.58
CA PHE A 140 0.10 -2.43 6.17
C PHE A 140 0.53 -2.35 7.63
N ALA A 141 0.28 -3.40 8.43
CA ALA A 141 0.70 -3.43 9.83
C ALA A 141 2.22 -3.31 9.97
N SER A 142 2.99 -4.09 9.21
CA SER A 142 4.44 -4.05 9.20
C SER A 142 4.98 -2.71 8.73
N LEU A 143 4.51 -2.21 7.59
CA LEU A 143 4.95 -0.95 6.99
C LEU A 143 4.78 0.23 7.95
N TYR A 144 3.61 0.35 8.57
CA TYR A 144 3.33 1.47 9.49
C TYR A 144 4.05 1.34 10.82
N ASN A 145 4.13 0.14 11.39
CA ASN A 145 4.89 -0.09 12.61
C ASN A 145 6.39 0.22 12.39
N PHE A 146 6.92 -0.18 11.24
CA PHE A 146 8.31 0.11 10.86
C PHE A 146 8.55 1.62 10.69
N ALA A 147 7.67 2.32 9.99
CA ALA A 147 7.76 3.77 9.80
C ALA A 147 7.82 4.52 11.15
N ILE A 148 6.95 4.14 12.09
CA ILE A 148 6.88 4.75 13.42
C ILE A 148 8.12 4.43 14.25
N LYS A 149 8.56 3.17 14.25
CA LYS A 149 9.77 2.73 14.98
C LYS A 149 11.00 3.51 14.51
N ASN A 150 11.09 3.78 13.21
CA ASN A 150 12.22 4.48 12.61
C ASN A 150 11.99 6.00 12.46
N LYS A 151 10.90 6.53 13.03
CA LYS A 151 10.56 7.97 13.01
C LYS A 151 10.42 8.55 11.59
N ILE A 152 10.04 7.72 10.61
CA ILE A 152 9.79 8.15 9.24
C ILE A 152 8.34 8.62 9.14
N LYS A 153 8.13 9.87 8.76
CA LYS A 153 6.79 10.49 8.71
C LYS A 153 6.02 10.24 7.41
N TYR A 154 6.74 9.98 6.32
CA TYR A 154 6.15 9.90 5.00
C TYR A 154 6.25 8.49 4.44
N ILE A 155 5.12 7.91 4.08
CA ILE A 155 5.02 6.67 3.32
C ILE A 155 4.50 7.03 1.93
N LEU A 156 5.23 6.65 0.89
CA LEU A 156 4.76 6.75 -0.49
C LEU A 156 4.29 5.37 -0.95
N THR A 157 3.11 5.30 -1.55
CA THR A 157 2.52 4.04 -2.04
C THR A 157 2.29 4.07 -3.53
N GLY A 158 2.40 2.91 -4.19
CA GLY A 158 2.14 2.74 -5.62
C GLY A 158 0.66 2.75 -5.99
N GLY A 159 -0.26 2.75 -5.01
CA GLY A 159 -1.69 2.87 -5.26
C GLY A 159 -2.02 4.10 -6.10
N ASN A 160 -2.88 3.96 -7.11
CA ASN A 160 -3.19 5.05 -8.03
C ASN A 160 -4.56 4.86 -8.71
N PHE A 161 -5.15 5.96 -9.18
CA PHE A 161 -6.42 5.90 -9.88
C PHE A 161 -6.32 5.35 -11.31
N SER A 162 -5.14 5.34 -11.91
CA SER A 162 -4.95 4.83 -13.27
C SER A 162 -5.21 3.34 -13.39
N THR A 163 -4.85 2.56 -12.35
CA THR A 163 -4.99 1.10 -12.32
C THR A 163 -6.03 0.61 -11.31
N GLU A 164 -6.42 1.42 -10.32
CA GLU A 164 -7.25 1.00 -9.19
C GLU A 164 -8.56 1.80 -9.02
N CYS A 165 -9.02 2.52 -10.07
CA CYS A 165 -10.24 3.32 -9.92
C CYS A 165 -11.52 2.48 -9.91
N ILE A 166 -11.51 1.29 -10.51
CA ILE A 166 -12.61 0.33 -10.47
C ILE A 166 -12.22 -0.78 -9.47
N ARG A 167 -13.06 -0.97 -8.48
CA ARG A 167 -12.86 -1.96 -7.41
C ARG A 167 -13.99 -2.96 -7.39
N GLU A 168 -13.79 -4.04 -6.64
CA GLU A 168 -14.85 -4.99 -6.36
C GLU A 168 -16.06 -4.29 -5.70
N PRO A 169 -17.27 -4.88 -5.79
CA PRO A 169 -18.44 -4.38 -5.08
C PRO A 169 -18.16 -4.18 -3.60
N LEU A 170 -18.64 -3.07 -3.03
CA LEU A 170 -18.40 -2.74 -1.62
C LEU A 170 -18.85 -3.85 -0.65
N ASP A 171 -19.84 -4.64 -1.04
CA ASP A 171 -20.32 -5.79 -0.27
C ASP A 171 -19.32 -6.94 -0.16
N TRP A 172 -18.28 -6.95 -1.02
CA TRP A 172 -17.25 -7.99 -1.04
C TRP A 172 -15.94 -7.53 -0.40
N VAL A 173 -15.76 -6.22 -0.28
CA VAL A 173 -14.50 -5.63 0.20
C VAL A 173 -14.52 -5.50 1.71
N TYR A 174 -13.56 -6.14 2.36
CA TYR A 174 -13.28 -5.94 3.78
C TYR A 174 -12.11 -4.98 3.95
N HIS A 175 -12.16 -4.20 5.00
CA HIS A 175 -11.06 -3.29 5.28
C HIS A 175 -9.85 -4.09 5.80
N ALA A 176 -8.69 -3.96 5.14
CA ALA A 176 -7.47 -4.70 5.49
C ALA A 176 -7.02 -4.54 6.96
N SER A 177 -7.39 -3.43 7.62
CA SER A 177 -7.14 -3.21 9.05
C SER A 177 -8.29 -3.67 9.98
N ASP A 178 -9.26 -4.46 9.49
CA ASP A 178 -10.26 -5.07 10.35
C ASP A 178 -9.68 -6.26 11.13
N LEU A 179 -8.99 -5.94 12.21
CA LEU A 179 -8.39 -6.93 13.10
C LEU A 179 -9.45 -7.80 13.80
N ARG A 180 -10.69 -7.30 13.99
CA ARG A 180 -11.75 -8.08 14.61
C ARG A 180 -12.17 -9.23 13.71
N GLN A 181 -12.40 -8.96 12.43
CA GLN A 181 -12.72 -9.99 11.43
C GLN A 181 -11.59 -11.02 11.33
N LEU A 182 -10.34 -10.55 11.20
CA LEU A 182 -9.17 -11.44 11.10
C LEU A 182 -9.08 -12.39 12.30
N LYS A 183 -9.22 -11.86 13.52
CA LYS A 183 -9.19 -12.66 14.75
C LYS A 183 -10.39 -13.61 14.88
N ASP A 184 -11.58 -13.21 14.44
CA ASP A 184 -12.78 -14.06 14.52
C ASP A 184 -12.66 -15.26 13.56
N ILE A 185 -12.21 -15.02 12.32
CA ILE A 185 -11.94 -16.09 11.36
C ILE A 185 -10.87 -17.03 11.88
N HIS A 186 -9.75 -16.47 12.35
CA HIS A 186 -8.66 -17.28 12.87
C HIS A 186 -9.06 -18.11 14.12
N LYS A 187 -9.85 -17.54 15.02
CA LYS A 187 -10.38 -18.24 16.20
C LYS A 187 -11.25 -19.43 15.82
N LYS A 188 -12.01 -19.35 14.71
CA LYS A 188 -12.92 -20.41 14.25
C LYS A 188 -12.22 -21.50 13.46
N PHE A 189 -11.22 -21.16 12.67
CA PHE A 189 -10.63 -22.05 11.67
C PHE A 189 -9.12 -22.27 11.81
N GLY A 190 -8.43 -21.46 12.62
CA GLY A 190 -7.00 -21.55 12.86
C GLY A 190 -6.64 -22.63 13.86
N SER A 191 -5.41 -23.09 13.78
CA SER A 191 -4.84 -24.15 14.61
C SER A 191 -3.60 -23.70 15.38
N ILE A 192 -2.95 -22.63 14.95
CA ILE A 192 -1.69 -22.12 15.51
C ILE A 192 -1.94 -20.70 16.07
N PRO A 193 -1.52 -20.39 17.31
CA PRO A 193 -1.69 -19.05 17.85
C PRO A 193 -0.82 -18.02 17.10
N LEU A 194 -1.39 -16.87 16.77
CA LEU A 194 -0.67 -15.74 16.20
C LEU A 194 0.12 -15.02 17.31
N LYS A 195 1.40 -15.33 17.46
CA LYS A 195 2.30 -14.75 18.48
C LYS A 195 3.14 -13.60 17.94
N THR A 196 3.64 -13.75 16.72
CA THR A 196 4.58 -12.81 16.09
C THR A 196 3.98 -12.10 14.88
N PHE A 197 2.82 -12.53 14.41
CA PHE A 197 2.13 -11.95 13.26
C PHE A 197 1.82 -10.46 13.51
N PRO A 198 2.35 -9.54 12.70
CA PRO A 198 2.11 -8.12 12.86
C PRO A 198 0.64 -7.76 12.69
N THR A 199 0.07 -7.06 13.65
CA THR A 199 -1.34 -6.65 13.61
C THR A 199 -1.51 -5.16 13.81
N SER A 200 -2.54 -4.61 13.15
CA SER A 200 -2.99 -3.24 13.33
C SER A 200 -4.51 -3.19 13.19
N ASP A 201 -5.17 -2.42 14.04
CA ASP A 201 -6.61 -2.22 13.97
C ASP A 201 -7.00 -0.90 13.28
N ILE A 202 -8.29 -0.75 12.99
CA ILE A 202 -8.85 0.43 12.32
C ILE A 202 -8.56 1.71 13.12
N PHE A 203 -8.60 1.66 14.45
CA PHE A 203 -8.32 2.82 15.30
C PHE A 203 -6.86 3.27 15.17
N LYS A 204 -5.92 2.31 15.26
CA LYS A 204 -4.50 2.60 15.02
C LYS A 204 -4.29 3.19 13.63
N HIS A 205 -4.92 2.59 12.61
CA HIS A 205 -4.76 3.00 11.22
C HIS A 205 -5.29 4.41 10.95
N LYS A 206 -6.53 4.70 11.38
CA LYS A 206 -7.20 5.96 11.04
C LYS A 206 -6.88 7.11 11.98
N ILE A 207 -6.60 6.82 13.26
CA ILE A 207 -6.43 7.86 14.29
C ILE A 207 -4.98 7.90 14.79
N PHE A 208 -4.48 6.81 15.36
CA PHE A 208 -3.19 6.84 16.05
C PHE A 208 -2.02 7.17 15.11
N TYR A 209 -1.91 6.47 13.99
CA TYR A 209 -0.81 6.70 13.03
C TYR A 209 -0.89 8.09 12.42
N ARG A 210 -2.06 8.52 12.00
CA ARG A 210 -2.24 9.79 11.30
C ARG A 210 -2.16 11.01 12.22
N TYR A 211 -2.93 11.01 13.29
CA TYR A 211 -3.12 12.22 14.13
C TYR A 211 -2.17 12.26 15.33
N ILE A 212 -1.83 11.12 15.93
CA ILE A 212 -0.95 11.08 17.10
C ILE A 212 0.52 10.97 16.67
N LYS A 213 0.82 10.13 15.67
CA LYS A 213 2.18 9.93 15.18
C LYS A 213 2.54 10.83 13.99
N GLY A 214 1.57 11.51 13.40
CA GLY A 214 1.80 12.42 12.27
C GLY A 214 2.22 11.72 10.98
N LEU A 215 1.96 10.40 10.86
CA LEU A 215 2.28 9.61 9.69
C LEU A 215 1.41 10.04 8.51
N GLN A 216 2.03 10.31 7.36
CA GLN A 216 1.34 10.70 6.13
C GLN A 216 1.59 9.67 5.05
N VAL A 217 0.48 9.14 4.51
CA VAL A 217 0.50 8.21 3.38
C VAL A 217 0.11 8.98 2.13
N ILE A 218 0.95 8.95 1.12
CA ILE A 218 0.81 9.73 -0.10
C ILE A 218 0.84 8.79 -1.30
N ARG A 219 0.05 9.09 -2.32
CA ARG A 219 -0.04 8.37 -3.59
C ARG A 219 0.51 9.25 -4.72
N PRO A 220 1.83 9.27 -4.96
CA PRO A 220 2.43 10.17 -5.94
C PRO A 220 1.92 9.95 -7.36
N LEU A 221 1.62 8.69 -7.74
CA LEU A 221 1.18 8.35 -9.10
C LEU A 221 -0.17 8.98 -9.49
N ASP A 222 -0.94 9.49 -8.53
CA ASP A 222 -2.17 10.25 -8.83
C ASP A 222 -1.89 11.67 -9.35
N TYR A 223 -0.66 12.17 -9.22
CA TYR A 223 -0.25 13.52 -9.62
C TYR A 223 0.57 13.56 -10.90
N PHE A 224 1.05 12.41 -11.38
CA PHE A 224 1.90 12.31 -12.57
C PHE A 224 1.22 11.47 -13.64
N PRO A 225 1.49 11.73 -14.94
CA PRO A 225 1.09 10.81 -15.98
C PRO A 225 1.69 9.43 -15.70
N TYR A 226 0.81 8.43 -15.60
CA TYR A 226 1.24 7.04 -15.33
C TYR A 226 0.43 6.06 -16.15
N LYS A 227 1.12 5.17 -16.85
CA LYS A 227 0.57 3.99 -17.52
C LYS A 227 1.42 2.78 -17.17
N VAL A 228 0.80 1.63 -16.95
CA VAL A 228 1.53 0.38 -16.63
C VAL A 228 2.55 0.03 -17.72
N ALA A 229 2.22 0.30 -18.99
CA ALA A 229 3.15 0.07 -20.11
C ALA A 229 4.46 0.87 -20.01
N ASP A 230 4.44 2.01 -19.33
CA ASP A 230 5.64 2.86 -19.14
C ASP A 230 6.53 2.32 -18.00
N ALA A 231 6.03 1.36 -17.21
CA ALA A 231 6.71 0.77 -16.05
C ALA A 231 7.32 -0.61 -16.35
N MET A 232 7.03 -1.17 -17.53
CA MET A 232 7.56 -2.46 -17.98
C MET A 232 8.78 -2.28 -18.89
#